data_40b1bf1b6eceeb76d94ce607f2805e05
#
_entry.id   40b1bf1b6eceeb76d94ce607f2805e05
#
_cell.length_a   1.000
_cell.length_b   1.000
_cell.length_c   1.000
_cell.angle_alpha   90.00
_cell.angle_beta   90.00
_cell.angle_gamma   90.00
#
_symmetry.space_group_name_H-M   'P 1'
#
loop_
_entity.id
_entity.type
_entity.pdbx_description
1 polymer ?
#
loop_
_entity_poly.entity_id
_entity_poly.type
_entity_poly.pdbx_seq_one_letter_code
_entity_poly.pdbx_strand_id
1 'polypeptide(L)'
;MNVNSIVYIAELDQDVDDVIAARYLYQENALKCVILDPYPKTHEGISRMNSLKNLGIPISRKIPSTARNIFVGGPLTLVANYIKFRSIDTLVMNGGFVGHGISTYELPKFKNKETIRTFNFNSDVNAADTVLKSDKNHIKNIILIGKNVCHDKRNTRTGLWSDKKYQNIFDEYNVNDYKLQHDMLACHEGLAILNNEPTFCKYDVVHPYNTGLNGNQTLWGSTKSGMSAYREVLAAIGYN
;
A
#
# COMPACT_ATOMS: atom_id res chain seq x y z
N MET A 1 -7.04 12.91 -15.04
CA MET A 1 -6.40 13.29 -13.74
C MET A 1 -5.20 14.21 -14.03
N ASN A 2 -4.83 15.11 -13.11
CA ASN A 2 -3.57 15.85 -13.29
C ASN A 2 -2.40 14.87 -13.23
N VAL A 3 -1.62 14.85 -14.28
CA VAL A 3 -0.36 14.12 -14.37
C VAL A 3 0.52 14.50 -13.17
N ASN A 4 1.20 13.55 -12.54
CA ASN A 4 2.07 13.76 -11.37
C ASN A 4 1.34 14.23 -10.08
N SER A 5 0.27 13.54 -9.69
CA SER A 5 -0.53 13.94 -8.51
C SER A 5 -0.31 13.08 -7.26
N ILE A 6 0.35 11.92 -7.38
CA ILE A 6 0.51 10.95 -6.31
C ILE A 6 1.77 11.23 -5.50
N VAL A 7 1.62 11.27 -4.18
CA VAL A 7 2.72 11.23 -3.22
C VAL A 7 2.85 9.79 -2.71
N TYR A 8 4.01 9.18 -2.88
CA TYR A 8 4.26 7.82 -2.43
C TYR A 8 5.15 7.81 -1.17
N ILE A 9 4.71 7.12 -0.11
CA ILE A 9 5.49 6.94 1.12
C ILE A 9 6.13 5.55 1.07
N ALA A 10 7.45 5.51 1.12
CA ALA A 10 8.30 4.34 0.90
C ALA A 10 9.23 4.05 2.08
N GLU A 11 9.48 2.77 2.34
CA GLU A 11 10.52 2.27 3.25
C GLU A 11 11.60 1.54 2.43
N LEU A 12 12.77 2.14 2.25
CA LEU A 12 13.78 1.62 1.33
C LEU A 12 14.82 0.67 1.95
N ASP A 13 14.86 0.54 3.28
CA ASP A 13 15.89 -0.26 3.96
C ASP A 13 15.65 -1.76 3.90
N GLN A 14 14.39 -2.19 3.90
CA GLN A 14 14.06 -3.61 4.07
C GLN A 14 13.90 -4.34 2.75
N ASP A 15 12.96 -3.90 1.92
CA ASP A 15 12.58 -4.62 0.72
C ASP A 15 12.81 -3.77 -0.54
N VAL A 16 12.88 -4.43 -1.69
CA VAL A 16 13.05 -3.80 -3.00
C VAL A 16 11.70 -3.36 -3.61
N ASP A 17 10.58 -3.86 -3.11
CA ASP A 17 9.26 -3.60 -3.71
C ASP A 17 8.81 -2.15 -3.60
N ASP A 18 9.21 -1.43 -2.55
CA ASP A 18 8.97 0.02 -2.44
C ASP A 18 9.66 0.84 -3.56
N VAL A 19 10.92 0.54 -3.87
CA VAL A 19 11.61 1.25 -4.96
C VAL A 19 11.01 0.89 -6.33
N ILE A 20 10.59 -0.36 -6.51
CA ILE A 20 9.89 -0.82 -7.72
C ILE A 20 8.55 -0.10 -7.87
N ALA A 21 7.77 0.02 -6.78
CA ALA A 21 6.51 0.75 -6.78
C ALA A 21 6.70 2.24 -7.14
N ALA A 22 7.72 2.89 -6.59
CA ALA A 22 8.07 4.27 -6.96
C ALA A 22 8.45 4.40 -8.44
N ARG A 23 9.25 3.46 -8.96
CA ARG A 23 9.63 3.40 -10.38
C ARG A 23 8.43 3.19 -11.30
N TYR A 24 7.51 2.28 -10.90
CA TYR A 24 6.25 2.06 -11.59
C TYR A 24 5.43 3.35 -11.70
N LEU A 25 5.16 4.02 -10.57
CA LEU A 25 4.40 5.27 -10.57
C LEU A 25 5.08 6.39 -11.40
N TYR A 26 6.40 6.42 -11.41
CA TYR A 26 7.16 7.36 -12.23
C TYR A 26 7.01 7.06 -13.73
N GLN A 27 7.11 5.80 -14.10
CA GLN A 27 6.92 5.35 -15.49
C GLN A 27 5.51 5.64 -16.03
N GLU A 28 4.49 5.50 -15.17
CA GLU A 28 3.10 5.84 -15.50
C GLU A 28 2.81 7.36 -15.43
N ASN A 29 3.84 8.20 -15.27
CA ASN A 29 3.73 9.67 -15.13
C ASN A 29 2.76 10.12 -14.02
N ALA A 30 2.56 9.31 -12.98
CA ALA A 30 1.64 9.57 -11.88
C ALA A 30 2.33 10.13 -10.62
N LEU A 31 3.64 9.91 -10.46
CA LEU A 31 4.40 10.22 -9.26
C LEU A 31 4.77 11.70 -9.15
N LYS A 32 4.34 12.35 -8.09
CA LYS A 32 4.75 13.71 -7.72
C LYS A 32 6.08 13.73 -6.97
N CYS A 33 6.19 12.91 -5.93
CA CYS A 33 7.41 12.73 -5.15
C CYS A 33 7.33 11.46 -4.31
N VAL A 34 8.50 11.01 -3.85
CA VAL A 34 8.64 9.93 -2.84
C VAL A 34 8.96 10.55 -1.49
N ILE A 35 8.24 10.12 -0.46
CA ILE A 35 8.49 10.43 0.94
C ILE A 35 9.16 9.23 1.58
N LEU A 36 10.32 9.42 2.21
CA LEU A 36 11.03 8.33 2.87
C LEU A 36 10.69 8.29 4.36
N ASP A 37 10.07 7.18 4.79
CA ASP A 37 9.72 6.94 6.20
C ASP A 37 9.82 5.43 6.55
N PRO A 38 10.83 5.02 7.33
CA PRO A 38 11.95 5.84 7.81
C PRO A 38 12.94 6.25 6.70
N TYR A 39 13.73 7.27 6.97
CA TYR A 39 14.82 7.64 6.07
C TYR A 39 15.89 6.52 6.05
N PRO A 40 16.35 6.09 4.87
CA PRO A 40 17.24 4.92 4.76
C PRO A 40 18.57 5.11 5.49
N LYS A 41 19.00 4.04 6.15
CA LYS A 41 20.23 3.97 6.94
C LYS A 41 21.17 2.87 6.44
N THR A 42 20.64 1.87 5.75
CA THR A 42 21.44 0.77 5.18
C THR A 42 22.11 1.21 3.88
N HIS A 43 23.18 0.51 3.51
CA HIS A 43 23.85 0.74 2.22
C HIS A 43 22.87 0.51 1.04
N GLU A 44 22.10 -0.55 1.11
CA GLU A 44 21.09 -0.91 0.11
C GLU A 44 19.98 0.16 0.01
N GLY A 45 19.43 0.60 1.13
CA GLY A 45 18.41 1.64 1.16
C GLY A 45 18.91 2.98 0.60
N ILE A 46 20.15 3.36 0.93
CA ILE A 46 20.81 4.55 0.36
C ILE A 46 21.03 4.38 -1.15
N SER A 47 21.46 3.21 -1.61
CA SER A 47 21.63 2.90 -3.03
C SER A 47 20.30 3.03 -3.79
N ARG A 48 19.22 2.45 -3.27
CA ARG A 48 17.85 2.57 -3.83
C ARG A 48 17.38 4.02 -3.89
N MET A 49 17.60 4.79 -2.82
CA MET A 49 17.30 6.22 -2.82
C MET A 49 18.06 6.97 -3.90
N ASN A 50 19.36 6.69 -4.07
CA ASN A 50 20.19 7.33 -5.08
C ASN A 50 19.75 6.96 -6.51
N SER A 51 19.33 5.71 -6.76
CA SER A 51 18.76 5.31 -8.05
C SER A 51 17.53 6.15 -8.41
N LEU A 52 16.61 6.37 -7.45
CA LEU A 52 15.43 7.24 -7.67
C LEU A 52 15.85 8.70 -7.96
N LYS A 53 16.82 9.25 -7.23
CA LYS A 53 17.35 10.61 -7.48
C LYS A 53 17.99 10.76 -8.86
N ASN A 54 18.73 9.77 -9.30
CA ASN A 54 19.38 9.78 -10.62
C ASN A 54 18.38 9.83 -11.79
N LEU A 55 17.15 9.38 -11.54
CA LEU A 55 16.02 9.49 -12.49
C LEU A 55 15.29 10.82 -12.41
N GLY A 56 15.73 11.73 -11.53
CA GLY A 56 15.07 13.01 -11.32
C GLY A 56 13.81 12.95 -10.45
N ILE A 57 13.54 11.83 -9.77
CA ILE A 57 12.39 11.69 -8.89
C ILE A 57 12.59 12.55 -7.64
N PRO A 58 11.67 13.50 -7.33
CA PRO A 58 11.76 14.31 -6.13
C PRO A 58 11.62 13.46 -4.87
N ILE A 59 12.55 13.61 -3.94
CA ILE A 59 12.56 12.90 -2.65
C ILE A 59 12.44 13.89 -1.50
N SER A 60 11.60 13.59 -0.51
CA SER A 60 11.38 14.40 0.67
C SER A 60 11.24 13.54 1.94
N ARG A 61 11.30 14.19 3.10
CA ARG A 61 10.97 13.60 4.41
C ARG A 61 9.60 14.07 4.92
N LYS A 62 8.95 14.98 4.20
CA LYS A 62 7.68 15.58 4.62
C LYS A 62 6.68 15.50 3.48
N ILE A 63 5.46 15.12 3.79
CA ILE A 63 4.35 15.13 2.85
C ILE A 63 4.06 16.60 2.48
N PRO A 64 4.04 16.95 1.18
CA PRO A 64 3.69 18.30 0.74
C PRO A 64 2.28 18.70 1.24
N SER A 65 2.11 19.94 1.68
CA SER A 65 0.80 20.42 2.16
C SER A 65 -0.31 20.39 1.12
N THR A 66 0.07 20.25 -0.15
CA THR A 66 -0.86 20.14 -1.30
C THR A 66 -1.14 18.69 -1.70
N ALA A 67 -0.61 17.68 -0.98
CA ALA A 67 -0.88 16.28 -1.28
C ALA A 67 -2.35 15.95 -1.07
N ARG A 68 -2.97 15.32 -2.07
CA ARG A 68 -4.38 14.88 -2.04
C ARG A 68 -4.51 13.38 -2.23
N ASN A 69 -3.63 12.78 -3.03
CA ASN A 69 -3.58 11.35 -3.25
C ASN A 69 -2.27 10.84 -2.67
N ILE A 70 -2.36 10.00 -1.66
CA ILE A 70 -1.20 9.44 -0.94
C ILE A 70 -1.26 7.92 -1.04
N PHE A 71 -0.17 7.31 -1.50
CA PHE A 71 0.00 5.87 -1.57
C PHE A 71 1.09 5.47 -0.57
N VAL A 72 0.89 4.38 0.14
CA VAL A 72 1.75 4.00 1.28
C VAL A 72 2.18 2.54 1.17
N GLY A 73 3.49 2.32 1.02
CA GLY A 73 4.15 1.01 1.11
C GLY A 73 4.66 0.68 2.52
N GLY A 74 4.79 1.67 3.39
CA GLY A 74 5.34 1.54 4.75
C GLY A 74 4.32 1.78 5.88
N PRO A 75 4.81 2.11 7.09
CA PRO A 75 3.99 2.47 8.25
C PRO A 75 3.12 3.69 8.01
N LEU A 76 2.03 3.82 8.76
CA LEU A 76 1.08 4.94 8.62
C LEU A 76 1.41 6.16 9.48
N THR A 77 2.57 6.20 10.12
CA THR A 77 2.99 7.25 11.07
C THR A 77 2.91 8.66 10.47
N LEU A 78 3.45 8.85 9.27
CA LEU A 78 3.40 10.16 8.60
C LEU A 78 1.98 10.55 8.19
N VAL A 79 1.17 9.60 7.74
CA VAL A 79 -0.23 9.84 7.37
C VAL A 79 -1.04 10.26 8.59
N ALA A 80 -0.91 9.54 9.72
CA ALA A 80 -1.60 9.87 10.97
C ALA A 80 -1.25 11.28 11.48
N ASN A 81 -0.01 11.70 11.29
CA ASN A 81 0.40 13.07 11.64
C ASN A 81 -0.11 14.10 10.62
N TYR A 82 -0.12 13.78 9.34
CA TYR A 82 -0.56 14.69 8.28
C TYR A 82 -2.05 15.03 8.40
N ILE A 83 -2.91 14.05 8.68
CA ILE A 83 -4.36 14.25 8.75
C ILE A 83 -4.81 15.10 9.94
N LYS A 84 -3.96 15.35 10.93
CA LYS A 84 -4.25 16.30 12.03
C LYS A 84 -4.43 17.74 11.52
N PHE A 85 -3.86 18.07 10.37
CA PHE A 85 -3.81 19.43 9.85
C PHE A 85 -4.27 19.56 8.39
N ARG A 86 -4.43 18.46 7.69
CA ARG A 86 -4.71 18.42 6.24
C ARG A 86 -5.65 17.27 5.91
N SER A 87 -6.37 17.41 4.81
CA SER A 87 -7.23 16.35 4.29
C SER A 87 -6.59 15.63 3.10
N ILE A 88 -6.98 14.37 2.92
CA ILE A 88 -6.57 13.47 1.84
C ILE A 88 -7.83 13.09 1.05
N ASP A 89 -7.78 13.19 -0.29
CA ASP A 89 -8.88 12.74 -1.13
C ASP A 89 -8.86 11.21 -1.29
N THR A 90 -7.68 10.64 -1.55
CA THR A 90 -7.52 9.18 -1.65
C THR A 90 -6.25 8.71 -0.96
N LEU A 91 -6.40 7.77 -0.05
CA LEU A 91 -5.32 7.04 0.60
C LEU A 91 -5.35 5.58 0.11
N VAL A 92 -4.26 5.14 -0.52
CA VAL A 92 -4.04 3.74 -0.89
C VAL A 92 -3.00 3.15 0.03
N MET A 93 -3.30 2.00 0.62
CA MET A 93 -2.42 1.36 1.60
C MET A 93 -2.14 -0.08 1.23
N ASN A 94 -0.85 -0.45 1.20
CA ASN A 94 -0.45 -1.84 1.28
C ASN A 94 -0.50 -2.28 2.75
N GLY A 95 -1.48 -3.10 3.11
CA GLY A 95 -1.63 -3.56 4.49
C GLY A 95 -3.01 -4.13 4.78
N GLY A 96 -3.19 -4.57 6.02
CA GLY A 96 -4.45 -5.15 6.45
C GLY A 96 -4.70 -6.56 5.91
N PHE A 97 -5.90 -7.07 6.19
CA PHE A 97 -6.32 -8.40 5.78
C PHE A 97 -7.84 -8.46 5.65
N VAL A 98 -8.30 -9.03 4.56
CA VAL A 98 -9.70 -9.40 4.38
C VAL A 98 -9.81 -10.90 4.66
N GLY A 99 -10.49 -11.23 5.77
CA GLY A 99 -10.51 -12.57 6.32
C GLY A 99 -11.49 -13.54 5.67
N HIS A 100 -11.63 -14.68 6.33
CA HIS A 100 -12.56 -15.74 5.96
C HIS A 100 -14.00 -15.21 5.78
N GLY A 101 -14.70 -15.71 4.77
CA GLY A 101 -16.09 -15.35 4.46
C GLY A 101 -16.27 -14.01 3.71
N ILE A 102 -15.21 -13.23 3.50
CA ILE A 102 -15.25 -11.99 2.71
C ILE A 102 -14.40 -12.13 1.44
N SER A 103 -13.20 -12.69 1.57
CA SER A 103 -12.33 -12.93 0.42
C SER A 103 -13.00 -13.90 -0.58
N THR A 104 -12.97 -13.56 -1.87
CA THR A 104 -13.51 -14.41 -2.94
C THR A 104 -12.64 -15.65 -3.22
N TYR A 105 -11.39 -15.62 -2.77
CA TYR A 105 -10.44 -16.72 -2.85
C TYR A 105 -9.50 -16.69 -1.66
N GLU A 106 -9.48 -17.77 -0.90
CA GLU A 106 -8.59 -17.90 0.25
C GLU A 106 -7.29 -18.58 -0.15
N LEU A 107 -6.19 -17.87 0.03
CA LEU A 107 -4.86 -18.47 -0.12
C LEU A 107 -4.69 -19.60 0.91
N PRO A 108 -4.08 -20.75 0.54
CA PRO A 108 -3.96 -21.92 1.43
C PRO A 108 -3.38 -21.57 2.82
N LYS A 109 -2.37 -20.67 2.87
CA LYS A 109 -1.75 -20.21 4.13
C LYS A 109 -2.64 -19.33 5.02
N PHE A 110 -3.74 -18.81 4.47
CA PHE A 110 -4.70 -17.96 5.19
C PHE A 110 -6.08 -18.60 5.33
N LYS A 111 -6.22 -19.86 4.89
CA LYS A 111 -7.48 -20.59 4.94
C LYS A 111 -8.08 -20.57 6.36
N ASN A 112 -9.36 -20.23 6.44
CA ASN A 112 -10.14 -20.12 7.68
C ASN A 112 -9.61 -19.09 8.69
N LYS A 113 -8.72 -18.16 8.27
CA LYS A 113 -8.26 -17.10 9.17
C LYS A 113 -9.15 -15.87 9.04
N GLU A 114 -9.63 -15.38 10.16
CA GLU A 114 -10.37 -14.11 10.24
C GLU A 114 -9.42 -12.92 10.38
N THR A 115 -8.30 -13.12 11.09
CA THR A 115 -7.30 -12.08 11.36
C THR A 115 -5.89 -12.61 11.19
N ILE A 116 -4.97 -11.72 10.82
CA ILE A 116 -3.54 -12.02 10.73
C ILE A 116 -2.70 -10.79 11.12
N ARG A 117 -1.43 -11.02 11.43
CA ARG A 117 -0.45 -9.94 11.58
C ARG A 117 -0.11 -9.34 10.22
N THR A 118 -0.13 -8.00 10.12
CA THR A 118 0.29 -7.27 8.91
C THR A 118 1.42 -6.32 9.27
N PHE A 119 2.50 -6.32 8.49
CA PHE A 119 3.73 -5.61 8.84
C PHE A 119 3.49 -4.10 9.00
N ASN A 120 3.02 -3.44 7.96
CA ASN A 120 2.86 -1.98 7.94
C ASN A 120 1.95 -1.44 9.06
N PHE A 121 0.86 -2.16 9.36
CA PHE A 121 -0.03 -1.76 10.45
C PHE A 121 0.57 -2.04 11.83
N ASN A 122 1.38 -3.09 11.97
CA ASN A 122 2.02 -3.44 13.23
C ASN A 122 3.31 -2.63 13.49
N SER A 123 3.89 -2.01 12.47
CA SER A 123 5.04 -1.11 12.63
C SER A 123 4.68 0.14 13.42
N ASP A 124 3.42 0.61 13.31
CA ASP A 124 2.84 1.65 14.18
C ASP A 124 1.33 1.45 14.31
N VAL A 125 0.94 0.62 15.29
CA VAL A 125 -0.47 0.27 15.53
C VAL A 125 -1.32 1.50 15.85
N ASN A 126 -0.78 2.47 16.59
CA ASN A 126 -1.52 3.68 16.96
C ASN A 126 -1.77 4.58 15.75
N ALA A 127 -0.82 4.66 14.83
CA ALA A 127 -0.99 5.37 13.58
C ALA A 127 -2.03 4.68 12.68
N ALA A 128 -1.96 3.35 12.55
CA ALA A 128 -2.95 2.56 11.80
C ALA A 128 -4.36 2.74 12.38
N ASP A 129 -4.49 2.69 13.70
CA ASP A 129 -5.74 2.94 14.43
C ASP A 129 -6.30 4.34 14.15
N THR A 130 -5.45 5.37 14.26
CA THR A 130 -5.81 6.77 13.99
C THR A 130 -6.30 6.96 12.56
N VAL A 131 -5.60 6.40 11.57
CA VAL A 131 -5.95 6.52 10.14
C VAL A 131 -7.27 5.80 9.85
N LEU A 132 -7.44 4.57 10.32
CA LEU A 132 -8.63 3.76 10.06
C LEU A 132 -9.88 4.24 10.83
N LYS A 133 -9.72 5.00 11.93
CA LYS A 133 -10.80 5.67 12.67
C LYS A 133 -11.10 7.09 12.18
N SER A 134 -10.27 7.65 11.29
CA SER A 134 -10.46 9.01 10.79
C SER A 134 -11.80 9.15 10.06
N ASP A 135 -12.43 10.30 10.17
CA ASP A 135 -13.67 10.60 9.43
C ASP A 135 -13.39 10.97 7.95
N LYS A 136 -14.46 11.10 7.16
CA LYS A 136 -14.36 11.44 5.73
C LYS A 136 -13.89 12.89 5.47
N ASN A 137 -13.89 13.77 6.49
CA ASN A 137 -13.33 15.11 6.35
C ASN A 137 -11.80 15.09 6.37
N HIS A 138 -11.20 14.12 7.08
CA HIS A 138 -9.75 13.93 7.11
C HIS A 138 -9.26 13.09 5.92
N ILE A 139 -9.93 11.96 5.62
CA ILE A 139 -9.61 11.11 4.47
C ILE A 139 -10.90 10.74 3.78
N LYS A 140 -11.10 11.20 2.55
CA LYS A 140 -12.34 10.95 1.81
C LYS A 140 -12.49 9.47 1.46
N ASN A 141 -11.49 8.88 0.81
CA ASN A 141 -11.49 7.49 0.37
C ASN A 141 -10.27 6.76 0.91
N ILE A 142 -10.46 5.55 1.43
CA ILE A 142 -9.40 4.62 1.82
C ILE A 142 -9.53 3.36 0.96
N ILE A 143 -8.43 2.97 0.32
CA ILE A 143 -8.30 1.76 -0.50
C ILE A 143 -7.27 0.87 0.17
N LEU A 144 -7.68 -0.37 0.49
CA LEU A 144 -6.86 -1.34 1.20
C LEU A 144 -6.47 -2.49 0.27
N ILE A 145 -5.17 -2.69 0.06
CA ILE A 145 -4.62 -3.82 -0.69
C ILE A 145 -3.93 -4.74 0.32
N GLY A 146 -4.70 -5.72 0.79
CA GLY A 146 -4.31 -6.55 1.93
C GLY A 146 -3.54 -7.82 1.55
N LYS A 147 -3.09 -8.55 2.57
CA LYS A 147 -2.34 -9.78 2.41
C LYS A 147 -3.10 -10.88 1.66
N ASN A 148 -4.43 -10.86 1.69
CA ASN A 148 -5.27 -11.80 0.93
C ASN A 148 -5.04 -11.75 -0.58
N VAL A 149 -4.61 -10.63 -1.15
CA VAL A 149 -4.27 -10.50 -2.57
C VAL A 149 -2.76 -10.33 -2.80
N CYS A 150 -2.07 -9.54 -2.00
CA CYS A 150 -0.63 -9.30 -2.16
C CYS A 150 0.23 -10.58 -2.11
N HIS A 151 -0.19 -11.58 -1.35
CA HIS A 151 0.53 -12.85 -1.21
C HIS A 151 0.14 -13.93 -2.21
N ASP A 152 -0.68 -13.62 -3.21
CA ASP A 152 -0.98 -14.56 -4.30
C ASP A 152 0.22 -14.70 -5.24
N LYS A 153 0.52 -15.93 -5.66
CA LYS A 153 1.60 -16.25 -6.60
C LYS A 153 1.46 -15.56 -7.97
N ARG A 154 0.27 -15.06 -8.31
CA ARG A 154 0.05 -14.26 -9.52
C ARG A 154 0.74 -12.91 -9.44
N ASN A 155 0.96 -12.38 -8.25
CA ASN A 155 1.60 -11.08 -8.01
C ASN A 155 3.13 -11.16 -8.10
N THR A 156 3.64 -11.71 -9.18
CA THR A 156 5.08 -11.89 -9.43
C THR A 156 5.46 -11.37 -10.82
N ARG A 157 6.76 -11.21 -11.05
CA ARG A 157 7.35 -10.78 -12.32
C ARG A 157 6.81 -11.57 -13.52
N THR A 158 6.70 -12.90 -13.39
CA THR A 158 6.22 -13.80 -14.44
C THR A 158 4.70 -13.98 -14.45
N GLY A 159 4.01 -13.44 -13.45
CA GLY A 159 2.56 -13.43 -13.34
C GLY A 159 1.93 -12.15 -13.89
N LEU A 160 1.30 -11.36 -13.02
CA LEU A 160 0.62 -10.09 -13.39
C LEU A 160 1.55 -9.09 -14.09
N TRP A 161 2.84 -9.14 -13.79
CA TRP A 161 3.84 -8.18 -14.25
C TRP A 161 4.68 -8.69 -15.43
N SER A 162 4.19 -9.70 -16.17
CA SER A 162 4.90 -10.31 -17.31
C SER A 162 5.00 -9.40 -18.54
N ASP A 163 4.24 -8.30 -18.60
CA ASP A 163 4.35 -7.31 -19.69
C ASP A 163 5.76 -6.73 -19.76
N LYS A 164 6.31 -6.67 -20.97
CA LYS A 164 7.65 -6.19 -21.25
C LYS A 164 7.92 -4.78 -20.69
N LYS A 165 6.90 -3.94 -20.61
CA LYS A 165 7.04 -2.57 -20.07
C LYS A 165 7.51 -2.53 -18.61
N TYR A 166 7.27 -3.60 -17.82
CA TYR A 166 7.69 -3.68 -16.42
C TYR A 166 9.02 -4.42 -16.24
N GLN A 167 9.45 -5.24 -17.22
CA GLN A 167 10.64 -6.08 -17.06
C GLN A 167 11.92 -5.27 -16.82
N ASN A 168 12.06 -4.11 -17.47
CA ASN A 168 13.23 -3.24 -17.28
C ASN A 168 13.36 -2.77 -15.81
N ILE A 169 12.25 -2.54 -15.11
CA ILE A 169 12.27 -2.16 -13.68
C ILE A 169 12.81 -3.34 -12.85
N PHE A 170 12.33 -4.55 -13.13
CA PHE A 170 12.76 -5.76 -12.41
C PHE A 170 14.24 -6.09 -12.68
N ASP A 171 14.70 -5.91 -13.91
CA ASP A 171 16.10 -6.13 -14.27
C ASP A 171 17.03 -5.13 -13.58
N GLU A 172 16.64 -3.85 -13.51
CA GLU A 172 17.39 -2.79 -12.82
C GLU A 172 17.68 -3.12 -11.35
N TYR A 173 16.73 -3.78 -10.68
CA TYR A 173 16.86 -4.14 -9.25
C TYR A 173 17.13 -5.62 -9.00
N ASN A 174 17.48 -6.40 -10.02
CA ASN A 174 17.77 -7.84 -9.94
C ASN A 174 16.66 -8.65 -9.24
N VAL A 175 15.41 -8.34 -9.56
CA VAL A 175 14.25 -9.00 -8.95
C VAL A 175 14.06 -10.39 -9.55
N ASN A 176 14.02 -11.41 -8.69
CA ASN A 176 13.76 -12.78 -9.15
C ASN A 176 12.29 -12.99 -9.54
N ASP A 177 12.04 -14.01 -10.34
CA ASP A 177 10.73 -14.32 -10.92
C ASP A 177 9.63 -14.63 -9.89
N TYR A 178 10.00 -15.04 -8.70
CA TYR A 178 9.08 -15.48 -7.63
C TYR A 178 8.84 -14.43 -6.56
N LYS A 179 9.54 -13.28 -6.61
CA LYS A 179 9.35 -12.20 -5.66
C LYS A 179 7.98 -11.58 -5.82
N LEU A 180 7.20 -11.57 -4.75
CA LEU A 180 5.90 -10.90 -4.70
C LEU A 180 6.09 -9.37 -4.70
N GLN A 181 5.26 -8.68 -5.48
CA GLN A 181 5.33 -7.23 -5.69
C GLN A 181 4.18 -6.53 -4.94
N HIS A 182 4.27 -6.50 -3.60
CA HIS A 182 3.18 -6.04 -2.75
C HIS A 182 2.84 -4.57 -2.99
N ASP A 183 3.84 -3.70 -2.97
CA ASP A 183 3.65 -2.26 -3.09
C ASP A 183 3.37 -1.84 -4.52
N MET A 184 3.97 -2.51 -5.51
CA MET A 184 3.64 -2.28 -6.91
C MET A 184 2.18 -2.62 -7.21
N LEU A 185 1.64 -3.73 -6.64
CA LEU A 185 0.22 -4.08 -6.77
C LEU A 185 -0.66 -2.98 -6.15
N ALA A 186 -0.34 -2.52 -4.95
CA ALA A 186 -1.10 -1.45 -4.30
C ALA A 186 -1.10 -0.16 -5.14
N CYS A 187 0.06 0.21 -5.70
CA CYS A 187 0.18 1.38 -6.57
C CYS A 187 -0.60 1.23 -7.88
N HIS A 188 -0.56 0.06 -8.51
CA HIS A 188 -1.32 -0.21 -9.75
C HIS A 188 -2.81 -0.12 -9.49
N GLU A 189 -3.31 -0.83 -8.51
CA GLU A 189 -4.74 -0.86 -8.16
C GLU A 189 -5.26 0.54 -7.80
N GLY A 190 -4.51 1.27 -6.96
CA GLY A 190 -4.86 2.64 -6.62
C GLY A 190 -4.90 3.57 -7.83
N LEU A 191 -3.93 3.47 -8.73
CA LEU A 191 -3.87 4.27 -9.95
C LEU A 191 -5.02 3.93 -10.91
N ALA A 192 -5.31 2.64 -11.11
CA ALA A 192 -6.41 2.18 -11.94
C ALA A 192 -7.77 2.69 -11.43
N ILE A 193 -8.02 2.62 -10.11
CA ILE A 193 -9.25 3.16 -9.50
C ILE A 193 -9.33 4.68 -9.71
N LEU A 194 -8.24 5.42 -9.48
CA LEU A 194 -8.22 6.87 -9.67
C LEU A 194 -8.49 7.29 -11.13
N ASN A 195 -8.08 6.47 -12.09
CA ASN A 195 -8.25 6.74 -13.52
C ASN A 195 -9.52 6.15 -14.12
N ASN A 196 -10.33 5.39 -13.34
CA ASN A 196 -11.44 4.56 -13.83
C ASN A 196 -10.99 3.52 -14.87
N GLU A 197 -9.83 2.93 -14.68
CA GLU A 197 -9.27 1.88 -15.51
C GLU A 197 -9.58 0.49 -14.91
N PRO A 198 -9.50 -0.60 -15.69
CA PRO A 198 -9.68 -1.95 -15.17
C PRO A 198 -8.64 -2.28 -14.09
N THR A 199 -9.10 -2.88 -12.99
CA THR A 199 -8.27 -3.38 -11.89
C THR A 199 -8.00 -4.87 -12.02
N PHE A 200 -6.88 -5.36 -11.49
CA PHE A 200 -6.65 -6.80 -11.36
C PHE A 200 -7.52 -7.43 -10.27
N CYS A 201 -7.84 -6.65 -9.24
CA CYS A 201 -8.58 -7.11 -8.07
C CYS A 201 -10.07 -6.76 -8.14
N LYS A 202 -10.88 -7.62 -7.51
CA LYS A 202 -12.26 -7.33 -7.09
C LYS A 202 -12.26 -6.58 -5.79
N TYR A 203 -13.25 -5.72 -5.59
CA TYR A 203 -13.37 -4.88 -4.41
C TYR A 203 -14.70 -5.05 -3.71
N ASP A 204 -14.68 -4.85 -2.39
CA ASP A 204 -15.88 -4.74 -1.56
C ASP A 204 -15.66 -3.71 -0.47
N VAL A 205 -16.75 -3.18 0.07
CA VAL A 205 -16.72 -2.29 1.23
C VAL A 205 -16.67 -3.13 2.50
N VAL A 206 -15.67 -2.91 3.32
CA VAL A 206 -15.47 -3.64 4.56
C VAL A 206 -15.13 -2.69 5.72
N HIS A 207 -15.33 -3.16 6.94
CA HIS A 207 -14.91 -2.48 8.17
C HIS A 207 -13.70 -3.21 8.74
N PRO A 208 -12.49 -2.61 8.73
CA PRO A 208 -11.32 -3.18 9.39
C PRO A 208 -11.56 -3.31 10.89
N TYR A 209 -10.88 -4.24 11.52
CA TYR A 209 -10.80 -4.34 12.98
C TYR A 209 -9.47 -4.95 13.42
N ASN A 210 -9.13 -4.78 14.69
CA ASN A 210 -7.99 -5.45 15.30
C ASN A 210 -8.38 -6.16 16.61
N THR A 211 -7.51 -7.04 17.05
CA THR A 211 -7.72 -7.83 18.30
C THR A 211 -7.29 -7.09 19.56
N GLY A 212 -6.96 -5.79 19.44
CA GLY A 212 -6.34 -5.02 20.53
C GLY A 212 -4.83 -5.26 20.64
N LEU A 213 -4.19 -4.43 21.46
CA LEU A 213 -2.77 -4.54 21.75
C LEU A 213 -2.54 -5.69 22.74
N ASN A 214 -2.10 -6.83 22.25
CA ASN A 214 -1.66 -7.95 23.07
C ASN A 214 -0.14 -8.08 22.93
N GLY A 215 0.61 -7.31 23.72
CA GLY A 215 2.06 -7.18 23.58
C GLY A 215 2.45 -6.65 22.20
N ASN A 216 3.40 -7.30 21.51
CA ASN A 216 3.86 -6.91 20.16
C ASN A 216 3.03 -7.51 19.01
N GLN A 217 1.86 -8.09 19.28
CA GLN A 217 1.09 -8.83 18.29
C GLN A 217 -0.35 -8.36 18.22
N THR A 218 -0.60 -7.36 17.39
CA THR A 218 -1.95 -6.99 16.97
C THR A 218 -2.29 -7.74 15.69
N LEU A 219 -3.42 -8.45 15.68
CA LEU A 219 -3.95 -9.10 14.50
C LEU A 219 -5.02 -8.22 13.86
N TRP A 220 -5.02 -8.13 12.55
CA TRP A 220 -5.94 -7.32 11.77
C TRP A 220 -6.82 -8.17 10.88
N GLY A 221 -8.08 -7.82 10.80
CA GLY A 221 -9.08 -8.42 9.94
C GLY A 221 -10.09 -7.40 9.44
N SER A 222 -11.14 -7.88 8.77
CA SER A 222 -12.23 -7.04 8.30
C SER A 222 -13.57 -7.74 8.48
N THR A 223 -14.65 -6.98 8.63
CA THR A 223 -16.02 -7.48 8.70
C THR A 223 -16.92 -6.71 7.74
N LYS A 224 -18.01 -7.32 7.27
CA LYS A 224 -19.08 -6.66 6.50
C LYS A 224 -20.13 -6.01 7.40
N SER A 225 -20.21 -6.40 8.66
CA SER A 225 -21.12 -5.78 9.63
C SER A 225 -20.56 -4.46 10.10
N GLY A 226 -21.31 -3.37 10.08
CA GLY A 226 -20.88 -2.05 10.57
C GLY A 226 -20.60 -1.95 12.09
N MET A 227 -20.36 -3.09 12.77
CA MET A 227 -20.10 -3.16 14.23
C MET A 227 -18.65 -2.88 14.62
N SER A 228 -17.77 -2.58 13.66
CA SER A 228 -16.39 -2.18 13.93
C SER A 228 -16.32 -0.71 14.38
N ALA A 229 -15.38 -0.41 15.29
CA ALA A 229 -15.04 0.98 15.66
C ALA A 229 -14.35 1.77 14.54
N TYR A 230 -13.96 1.08 13.47
CA TYR A 230 -13.28 1.66 12.30
C TYR A 230 -14.30 1.97 11.20
N ARG A 231 -13.97 2.99 10.40
CA ARG A 231 -14.80 3.34 9.25
C ARG A 231 -14.75 2.29 8.16
N GLU A 232 -15.71 2.34 7.27
CA GLU A 232 -15.69 1.57 6.04
C GLU A 232 -14.51 1.95 5.13
N VAL A 233 -13.92 0.95 4.47
CA VAL A 233 -12.87 1.12 3.48
C VAL A 233 -13.17 0.25 2.25
N LEU A 234 -12.71 0.66 1.08
CA LEU A 234 -12.73 -0.17 -0.11
C LEU A 234 -11.55 -1.14 -0.05
N ALA A 235 -11.79 -2.44 0.01
CA ALA A 235 -10.74 -3.43 0.11
C ALA A 235 -10.72 -4.40 -1.06
N ALA A 236 -9.53 -4.76 -1.53
CA ALA A 236 -9.35 -5.83 -2.49
C ALA A 236 -9.69 -7.18 -1.83
N ILE A 237 -10.68 -7.89 -2.37
CA ILE A 237 -11.21 -9.15 -1.81
C ILE A 237 -10.78 -10.40 -2.57
N GLY A 238 -10.11 -10.24 -3.70
CA GLY A 238 -9.63 -11.31 -4.58
C GLY A 238 -9.25 -10.74 -5.93
N TYR A 239 -8.91 -11.60 -6.87
CA TYR A 239 -8.64 -11.21 -8.26
C TYR A 239 -9.87 -11.40 -9.16
N ASN A 240 -9.92 -10.61 -10.23
CA ASN A 240 -10.91 -10.75 -11.31
C ASN A 240 -10.74 -12.06 -12.07
#